data_004788dc20d0c96a9a391df5eb621ec6
#
_entry.id   004788dc20d0c96a9a391df5eb621ec6
#
_cell.length_a   1.000
_cell.length_b   1.000
_cell.length_c   1.000
_cell.angle_alpha   90.00
_cell.angle_beta   90.00
_cell.angle_gamma   90.00
#
_symmetry.space_group_name_H-M   'P 1'
#
loop_
_entity.id
_entity.type
_entity.pdbx_description
1 polymer ?
#
loop_
_entity_poly.entity_id
_entity_poly.type
_entity_poly.pdbx_seq_one_letter_code
_entity_poly.pdbx_strand_id
1 'polypeptide(L)'
;MKIEAPRPLEGRRLLVAASGSIAAVKTPLLVSALVKAGAEVRCVITPSASRLVSPVALASLSRRPCLQDQDQWDPSQPRPLHVELAEWADLVVVAPLSATSLARWTQGLGDGLLASLLLACERPVVAASAMNTGMWGNAAVRRNWELLQQDERVLCLGPEPGLLACDRIGEGRMADPALIQLAVLHALQQGSQARQLRRDWSGRSLLVTAGPTVEALDPARTMSNRSSGRMGVMLAQAARWRGARVDLIHGPLQLPDAWLEGLCCHPVESAQAMESALIDLQPGVDAVAMAAAVADLRRRGGALPEKPAKAA
;
A
#
# COMPACT_ATOMS: atom_id res chain seq x y z
N MET A 1 -4.64 -31.59 6.17
CA MET A 1 -5.01 -30.39 6.94
C MET A 1 -4.93 -29.21 5.98
N LYS A 2 -6.07 -28.62 5.59
CA LYS A 2 -6.07 -27.39 4.76
C LYS A 2 -5.57 -26.28 5.68
N ILE A 3 -4.39 -25.73 5.41
CA ILE A 3 -3.92 -24.51 6.09
C ILE A 3 -4.86 -23.40 5.61
N GLU A 4 -5.78 -22.95 6.45
CA GLU A 4 -6.59 -21.78 6.16
C GLU A 4 -5.66 -20.57 6.02
N ALA A 5 -5.83 -19.83 4.92
CA ALA A 5 -5.07 -18.62 4.72
C ALA A 5 -5.38 -17.61 5.86
N PRO A 6 -4.38 -16.89 6.39
CA PRO A 6 -4.61 -15.89 7.43
C PRO A 6 -5.66 -14.87 6.98
N ARG A 7 -6.62 -14.58 7.87
CA ARG A 7 -7.69 -13.60 7.61
C ARG A 7 -7.50 -12.34 8.48
N PRO A 8 -6.46 -11.53 8.19
CA PRO A 8 -6.06 -10.42 9.07
C PRO A 8 -7.07 -9.27 9.14
N LEU A 9 -8.08 -9.27 8.24
CA LEU A 9 -9.15 -8.26 8.20
C LEU A 9 -10.50 -8.80 8.65
N GLU A 10 -10.53 -9.96 9.31
CA GLU A 10 -11.78 -10.53 9.80
C GLU A 10 -12.52 -9.58 10.75
N GLY A 11 -13.84 -9.41 10.53
CA GLY A 11 -14.67 -8.50 11.30
C GLY A 11 -14.48 -7.01 10.99
N ARG A 12 -13.66 -6.64 10.01
CA ARG A 12 -13.46 -5.25 9.57
C ARG A 12 -14.38 -4.89 8.42
N ARG A 13 -14.97 -3.70 8.48
CA ARG A 13 -15.88 -3.14 7.49
C ARG A 13 -15.15 -2.09 6.66
N LEU A 14 -14.95 -2.36 5.39
CA LEU A 14 -14.20 -1.52 4.47
C LEU A 14 -15.12 -0.96 3.39
N LEU A 15 -15.05 0.33 3.17
CA LEU A 15 -15.67 0.96 2.02
C LEU A 15 -14.61 1.21 0.96
N VAL A 16 -14.75 0.58 -0.20
CA VAL A 16 -13.83 0.77 -1.33
C VAL A 16 -14.51 1.63 -2.38
N ALA A 17 -13.94 2.80 -2.64
CA ALA A 17 -14.43 3.74 -3.61
C ALA A 17 -13.51 3.82 -4.84
N ALA A 18 -14.09 3.83 -6.05
CA ALA A 18 -13.36 4.03 -7.28
C ALA A 18 -13.81 5.30 -8.02
N SER A 19 -12.87 6.15 -8.40
CA SER A 19 -13.15 7.36 -9.19
C SER A 19 -12.58 7.28 -10.60
N GLY A 20 -12.89 8.27 -11.45
CA GLY A 20 -12.67 8.27 -12.88
C GLY A 20 -11.19 8.34 -13.30
N SER A 21 -10.45 7.28 -13.13
CA SER A 21 -9.12 7.05 -13.68
C SER A 21 -9.07 5.67 -14.33
N ILE A 22 -8.28 5.49 -15.39
CA ILE A 22 -8.09 4.18 -16.03
C ILE A 22 -7.60 3.11 -15.04
N ALA A 23 -6.92 3.52 -13.98
CA ALA A 23 -6.48 2.64 -12.91
C ALA A 23 -7.64 1.94 -12.17
N ALA A 24 -8.90 2.38 -12.35
CA ALA A 24 -10.09 1.72 -11.80
C ALA A 24 -10.20 0.25 -12.24
N VAL A 25 -9.60 -0.14 -13.37
CA VAL A 25 -9.53 -1.54 -13.82
C VAL A 25 -8.80 -2.47 -12.83
N LYS A 26 -8.01 -1.91 -11.91
CA LYS A 26 -7.35 -2.65 -10.83
C LYS A 26 -8.19 -2.77 -9.55
N THR A 27 -9.24 -1.96 -9.40
CA THR A 27 -10.10 -1.98 -8.19
C THR A 27 -10.73 -3.34 -7.92
N PRO A 28 -11.19 -4.13 -8.91
CA PRO A 28 -11.69 -5.49 -8.67
C PRO A 28 -10.66 -6.41 -8.00
N LEU A 29 -9.38 -6.30 -8.36
CA LEU A 29 -8.30 -7.08 -7.74
C LEU A 29 -8.14 -6.71 -6.26
N LEU A 30 -8.17 -5.41 -5.95
CA LEU A 30 -8.12 -4.91 -4.58
C LEU A 30 -9.32 -5.40 -3.75
N VAL A 31 -10.55 -5.27 -4.27
CA VAL A 31 -11.76 -5.75 -3.59
C VAL A 31 -11.66 -7.24 -3.31
N SER A 32 -11.25 -8.05 -4.30
CA SER A 32 -11.06 -9.49 -4.12
C SER A 32 -10.02 -9.81 -3.04
N ALA A 33 -8.90 -9.09 -3.01
CA ALA A 33 -7.85 -9.29 -2.02
C ALA A 33 -8.33 -8.96 -0.59
N LEU A 34 -9.05 -7.85 -0.41
CA LEU A 34 -9.59 -7.44 0.89
C LEU A 34 -10.66 -8.42 1.41
N VAL A 35 -11.55 -8.89 0.55
CA VAL A 35 -12.55 -9.91 0.91
C VAL A 35 -11.89 -11.23 1.28
N LYS A 36 -10.88 -11.69 0.53
CA LYS A 36 -10.10 -12.90 0.85
C LYS A 36 -9.35 -12.76 2.17
N ALA A 37 -8.91 -11.55 2.52
CA ALA A 37 -8.28 -11.25 3.81
C ALA A 37 -9.30 -11.22 4.98
N GLY A 38 -10.60 -11.37 4.71
CA GLY A 38 -11.66 -11.51 5.70
C GLY A 38 -12.52 -10.26 5.93
N ALA A 39 -12.27 -9.15 5.21
CA ALA A 39 -13.06 -7.94 5.36
C ALA A 39 -14.48 -8.09 4.81
N GLU A 40 -15.44 -7.42 5.45
CA GLU A 40 -16.71 -7.06 4.84
C GLU A 40 -16.51 -5.81 3.99
N VAL A 41 -16.78 -5.90 2.67
CA VAL A 41 -16.50 -4.81 1.74
C VAL A 41 -17.79 -4.30 1.12
N ARG A 42 -18.01 -2.97 1.14
CA ARG A 42 -18.99 -2.28 0.29
C ARG A 42 -18.23 -1.45 -0.74
N CYS A 43 -18.80 -1.32 -1.94
CA CYS A 43 -18.20 -0.58 -3.04
C CYS A 43 -19.01 0.67 -3.40
N VAL A 44 -18.33 1.78 -3.65
CA VAL A 44 -18.89 3.01 -4.23
C VAL A 44 -18.13 3.33 -5.51
N ILE A 45 -18.86 3.68 -6.57
CA ILE A 45 -18.24 3.99 -7.85
C ILE A 45 -18.81 5.27 -8.44
N THR A 46 -17.93 6.18 -8.87
CA THR A 46 -18.38 7.41 -9.54
C THR A 46 -18.90 7.13 -10.96
N PRO A 47 -19.74 8.01 -11.55
CA PRO A 47 -20.23 7.84 -12.93
C PRO A 47 -19.13 7.70 -13.97
N SER A 48 -17.98 8.37 -13.76
CA SER A 48 -16.83 8.22 -14.68
C SER A 48 -16.14 6.86 -14.51
N ALA A 49 -16.05 6.35 -13.29
CA ALA A 49 -15.44 5.05 -13.04
C ALA A 49 -16.32 3.88 -13.52
N SER A 50 -17.65 4.01 -13.48
CA SER A 50 -18.56 2.97 -13.98
C SER A 50 -18.45 2.71 -15.49
N ARG A 51 -17.83 3.64 -16.24
CA ARG A 51 -17.46 3.46 -17.64
C ARG A 51 -16.18 2.64 -17.84
N LEU A 52 -15.38 2.47 -16.79
CA LEU A 52 -14.06 1.82 -16.84
C LEU A 52 -14.07 0.45 -16.17
N VAL A 53 -14.90 0.29 -15.14
CA VAL A 53 -15.07 -0.97 -14.41
C VAL A 53 -16.55 -1.23 -14.16
N SER A 54 -16.96 -2.49 -14.35
CA SER A 54 -18.36 -2.87 -14.17
C SER A 54 -18.78 -2.84 -12.69
N PRO A 55 -19.87 -2.10 -12.33
CA PRO A 55 -20.48 -2.21 -10.99
C PRO A 55 -20.87 -3.64 -10.63
N VAL A 56 -21.29 -4.46 -11.62
CA VAL A 56 -21.63 -5.87 -11.41
C VAL A 56 -20.42 -6.68 -10.97
N ALA A 57 -19.23 -6.43 -11.56
CA ALA A 57 -18.01 -7.10 -11.15
C ALA A 57 -17.64 -6.77 -9.68
N LEU A 58 -17.74 -5.51 -9.29
CA LEU A 58 -17.49 -5.09 -7.90
C LEU A 58 -18.51 -5.68 -6.93
N ALA A 59 -19.78 -5.69 -7.30
CA ALA A 59 -20.84 -6.30 -6.49
C ALA A 59 -20.63 -7.80 -6.29
N SER A 60 -20.26 -8.52 -7.36
CA SER A 60 -19.99 -9.97 -7.29
C SER A 60 -18.80 -10.29 -6.40
N LEU A 61 -17.75 -9.50 -6.44
CA LEU A 61 -16.53 -9.69 -5.62
C LEU A 61 -16.74 -9.32 -4.16
N SER A 62 -17.46 -8.24 -3.88
CA SER A 62 -17.77 -7.78 -2.52
C SER A 62 -18.95 -8.54 -1.88
N ARG A 63 -19.77 -9.24 -2.70
CA ARG A 63 -21.03 -9.88 -2.30
C ARG A 63 -22.06 -8.89 -1.76
N ARG A 64 -21.98 -7.65 -2.17
CA ARG A 64 -22.84 -6.52 -1.78
C ARG A 64 -23.11 -5.65 -3.00
N PRO A 65 -24.22 -4.93 -3.07
CA PRO A 65 -24.47 -3.96 -4.14
C PRO A 65 -23.32 -2.97 -4.27
N CYS A 66 -22.95 -2.63 -5.51
CA CYS A 66 -22.03 -1.54 -5.80
C CYS A 66 -22.82 -0.24 -5.96
N LEU A 67 -22.60 0.71 -5.08
CA LEU A 67 -23.39 1.93 -4.96
C LEU A 67 -22.87 3.03 -5.88
N GLN A 68 -23.79 3.81 -6.44
CA GLN A 68 -23.54 4.89 -7.39
C GLN A 68 -24.26 6.17 -6.97
N ASP A 69 -24.00 7.29 -7.63
CA ASP A 69 -24.59 8.59 -7.30
C ASP A 69 -26.12 8.59 -7.30
N GLN A 70 -26.75 7.84 -8.21
CA GLN A 70 -28.21 7.72 -8.31
C GLN A 70 -28.85 7.05 -7.09
N ASP A 71 -28.12 6.16 -6.39
CA ASP A 71 -28.64 5.41 -5.25
C ASP A 71 -28.87 6.32 -4.01
N GLN A 72 -28.29 7.53 -4.00
CA GLN A 72 -28.57 8.52 -2.96
C GLN A 72 -30.01 9.01 -2.96
N TRP A 73 -30.68 8.90 -4.10
CA TRP A 73 -32.02 9.45 -4.33
C TRP A 73 -33.10 8.37 -4.30
N ASP A 74 -32.76 7.16 -3.86
CA ASP A 74 -33.72 6.08 -3.65
C ASP A 74 -34.65 6.42 -2.48
N PRO A 75 -35.96 6.63 -2.72
CA PRO A 75 -36.92 7.01 -1.68
C PRO A 75 -37.14 5.90 -0.62
N SER A 76 -36.70 4.68 -0.89
CA SER A 76 -36.74 3.59 0.09
C SER A 76 -35.65 3.70 1.16
N GLN A 77 -34.66 4.56 0.97
CA GLN A 77 -33.58 4.79 1.93
C GLN A 77 -34.03 5.80 3.01
N PRO A 78 -34.22 5.37 4.27
CA PRO A 78 -34.73 6.23 5.32
C PRO A 78 -33.70 7.23 5.86
N ARG A 79 -32.43 7.04 5.51
CA ARG A 79 -31.30 7.89 5.92
C ARG A 79 -30.47 8.31 4.70
N PRO A 80 -29.84 9.50 4.73
CA PRO A 80 -28.91 9.89 3.68
C PRO A 80 -27.80 8.83 3.50
N LEU A 81 -27.68 8.27 2.31
CA LEU A 81 -26.82 7.11 2.03
C LEU A 81 -25.34 7.40 2.36
N HIS A 82 -24.84 8.61 2.07
CA HIS A 82 -23.46 8.99 2.37
C HIS A 82 -23.17 8.99 3.88
N VAL A 83 -24.16 9.35 4.72
CA VAL A 83 -24.01 9.30 6.18
C VAL A 83 -24.01 7.85 6.68
N GLU A 84 -24.93 7.03 6.20
CA GLU A 84 -24.98 5.60 6.55
C GLU A 84 -23.66 4.89 6.24
N LEU A 85 -23.11 5.15 5.06
CA LEU A 85 -21.86 4.54 4.62
C LEU A 85 -20.65 5.03 5.42
N ALA A 86 -20.59 6.33 5.74
CA ALA A 86 -19.54 6.91 6.55
C ALA A 86 -19.51 6.35 7.98
N GLU A 87 -20.69 6.13 8.59
CA GLU A 87 -20.82 5.52 9.92
C GLU A 87 -20.56 4.00 9.90
N TRP A 88 -20.95 3.33 8.82
CA TRP A 88 -20.79 1.88 8.68
C TRP A 88 -19.33 1.46 8.59
N ALA A 89 -18.49 2.23 7.89
CA ALA A 89 -17.11 1.85 7.59
C ALA A 89 -16.19 2.00 8.81
N ASP A 90 -15.30 1.05 9.01
CA ASP A 90 -14.17 1.18 9.92
C ASP A 90 -13.01 1.93 9.24
N LEU A 91 -12.92 1.86 7.90
CA LEU A 91 -11.95 2.54 7.06
C LEU A 91 -12.48 2.69 5.64
N VAL A 92 -12.17 3.82 4.99
CA VAL A 92 -12.47 4.07 3.59
C VAL A 92 -11.22 3.93 2.74
N VAL A 93 -11.32 3.29 1.58
CA VAL A 93 -10.26 3.19 0.59
C VAL A 93 -10.71 3.88 -0.69
N VAL A 94 -9.99 4.89 -1.15
CA VAL A 94 -10.25 5.54 -2.44
C VAL A 94 -9.15 5.11 -3.42
N ALA A 95 -9.46 4.16 -4.27
CA ALA A 95 -8.51 3.55 -5.20
C ALA A 95 -9.19 3.18 -6.54
N PRO A 96 -8.95 3.98 -7.58
CA PRO A 96 -8.13 5.18 -7.65
C PRO A 96 -8.80 6.46 -7.14
N LEU A 97 -7.98 7.43 -6.67
CA LEU A 97 -8.37 8.82 -6.48
C LEU A 97 -7.96 9.63 -7.70
N SER A 98 -8.93 10.04 -8.52
CA SER A 98 -8.71 10.89 -9.70
C SER A 98 -8.52 12.36 -9.33
N ALA A 99 -7.94 13.16 -10.23
CA ALA A 99 -7.77 14.60 -10.02
C ALA A 99 -9.09 15.33 -9.73
N THR A 100 -10.19 14.94 -10.39
CA THR A 100 -11.52 15.53 -10.15
C THR A 100 -12.02 15.21 -8.73
N SER A 101 -11.93 13.95 -8.30
CA SER A 101 -12.37 13.55 -6.95
C SER A 101 -11.48 14.13 -5.87
N LEU A 102 -10.18 14.26 -6.12
CA LEU A 102 -9.25 14.97 -5.25
C LEU A 102 -9.66 16.43 -5.07
N ALA A 103 -9.92 17.14 -6.18
CA ALA A 103 -10.33 18.54 -6.15
C ALA A 103 -11.67 18.72 -5.39
N ARG A 104 -12.67 17.89 -5.68
CA ARG A 104 -13.97 17.93 -4.99
C ARG A 104 -13.79 17.77 -3.48
N TRP A 105 -13.05 16.77 -3.08
CA TRP A 105 -12.81 16.50 -1.67
C TRP A 105 -12.11 17.66 -0.96
N THR A 106 -10.98 18.11 -1.49
CA THR A 106 -10.17 19.16 -0.85
C THR A 106 -10.81 20.56 -0.90
N GLN A 107 -11.73 20.79 -1.85
CA GLN A 107 -12.49 22.06 -1.94
C GLN A 107 -13.86 21.99 -1.24
N GLY A 108 -14.21 20.87 -0.60
CA GLY A 108 -15.46 20.72 0.12
C GLY A 108 -16.72 20.63 -0.77
N LEU A 109 -16.58 20.14 -2.01
CA LEU A 109 -17.69 20.01 -2.96
C LEU A 109 -18.37 18.65 -2.80
N GLY A 110 -19.58 18.64 -2.26
CA GLY A 110 -20.38 17.44 -1.99
C GLY A 110 -21.44 17.15 -3.06
N ASP A 111 -21.09 17.18 -4.35
CA ASP A 111 -22.01 17.08 -5.48
C ASP A 111 -22.22 15.65 -6.02
N GLY A 112 -21.80 14.65 -5.28
CA GLY A 112 -21.98 13.23 -5.60
C GLY A 112 -21.77 12.32 -4.39
N LEU A 113 -22.13 11.05 -4.50
CA LEU A 113 -22.10 10.10 -3.37
C LEU A 113 -20.71 10.01 -2.73
N LEU A 114 -19.67 9.82 -3.54
CA LEU A 114 -18.29 9.72 -3.04
C LEU A 114 -17.84 11.01 -2.35
N ALA A 115 -18.11 12.17 -2.96
CA ALA A 115 -17.69 13.46 -2.42
C ALA A 115 -18.37 13.75 -1.09
N SER A 116 -19.71 13.59 -1.02
CA SER A 116 -20.49 13.77 0.23
C SER A 116 -20.04 12.81 1.32
N LEU A 117 -19.77 11.55 0.96
CA LEU A 117 -19.28 10.53 1.89
C LEU A 117 -17.92 10.90 2.49
N LEU A 118 -16.96 11.35 1.68
CA LEU A 118 -15.62 11.71 2.16
C LEU A 118 -15.67 12.95 3.08
N LEU A 119 -16.58 13.87 2.83
CA LEU A 119 -16.81 15.04 3.70
C LEU A 119 -17.49 14.65 5.03
N ALA A 120 -18.40 13.67 5.01
CA ALA A 120 -19.09 13.19 6.20
C ALA A 120 -18.28 12.16 7.00
N CYS A 121 -17.26 11.54 6.41
CA CYS A 121 -16.50 10.46 7.03
C CYS A 121 -15.51 10.99 8.06
N GLU A 122 -15.58 10.44 9.29
CA GLU A 122 -14.63 10.70 10.37
C GLU A 122 -13.61 9.55 10.56
N ARG A 123 -13.68 8.52 9.71
CA ARG A 123 -12.82 7.33 9.79
C ARG A 123 -11.51 7.53 9.02
N PRO A 124 -10.48 6.75 9.31
CA PRO A 124 -9.27 6.76 8.50
C PRO A 124 -9.57 6.47 7.03
N VAL A 125 -8.85 7.13 6.15
CA VAL A 125 -8.96 6.96 4.69
C VAL A 125 -7.61 6.60 4.11
N VAL A 126 -7.56 5.57 3.27
CA VAL A 126 -6.40 5.27 2.40
C VAL A 126 -6.72 5.79 1.01
N ALA A 127 -5.95 6.77 0.53
CA ALA A 127 -6.17 7.44 -0.74
C ALA A 127 -5.04 7.13 -1.72
N ALA A 128 -5.32 6.33 -2.75
CA ALA A 128 -4.38 5.96 -3.79
C ALA A 128 -4.60 6.80 -5.07
N SER A 129 -3.78 7.82 -5.27
CA SER A 129 -3.94 8.73 -6.41
C SER A 129 -3.49 8.07 -7.72
N ALA A 130 -4.21 8.40 -8.83
CA ALA A 130 -3.87 7.93 -10.15
C ALA A 130 -4.35 8.87 -11.24
N MET A 131 -3.41 9.38 -12.04
CA MET A 131 -3.70 10.29 -13.14
C MET A 131 -2.51 10.37 -14.11
N ASN A 132 -2.69 11.01 -15.23
CA ASN A 132 -1.58 11.26 -16.17
C ASN A 132 -0.49 12.14 -15.53
N THR A 133 0.78 11.93 -15.90
CA THR A 133 1.94 12.67 -15.37
C THR A 133 1.80 14.19 -15.52
N GLY A 134 1.27 14.66 -16.67
CA GLY A 134 1.03 16.10 -16.89
C GLY A 134 -0.04 16.66 -15.95
N MET A 135 -1.08 15.88 -15.62
CA MET A 135 -2.08 16.25 -14.62
C MET A 135 -1.45 16.27 -13.22
N TRP A 136 -0.65 15.26 -12.90
CA TRP A 136 0.04 15.20 -11.62
C TRP A 136 0.99 16.37 -11.38
N GLY A 137 1.74 16.78 -12.42
CA GLY A 137 2.62 17.96 -12.36
C GLY A 137 1.90 19.31 -12.36
N ASN A 138 0.58 19.33 -12.59
CA ASN A 138 -0.18 20.59 -12.63
C ASN A 138 -0.26 21.23 -11.23
N ALA A 139 0.01 22.53 -11.15
CA ALA A 139 0.05 23.26 -9.88
C ALA A 139 -1.25 23.15 -9.06
N ALA A 140 -2.42 23.14 -9.71
CA ALA A 140 -3.69 22.98 -9.00
C ALA A 140 -3.84 21.59 -8.39
N VAL A 141 -3.39 20.54 -9.09
CA VAL A 141 -3.42 19.16 -8.57
C VAL A 141 -2.43 18.99 -7.42
N ARG A 142 -1.22 19.52 -7.55
CA ARG A 142 -0.20 19.48 -6.49
C ARG A 142 -0.68 20.18 -5.23
N ARG A 143 -1.23 21.38 -5.34
CA ARG A 143 -1.84 22.09 -4.21
C ARG A 143 -2.95 21.28 -3.54
N ASN A 144 -3.85 20.68 -4.32
CA ASN A 144 -4.92 19.86 -3.75
C ASN A 144 -4.37 18.62 -3.06
N TRP A 145 -3.31 18.00 -3.60
CA TRP A 145 -2.64 16.87 -2.97
C TRP A 145 -1.98 17.26 -1.65
N GLU A 146 -1.30 18.39 -1.60
CA GLU A 146 -0.70 18.95 -0.37
C GLU A 146 -1.76 19.24 0.70
N LEU A 147 -2.93 19.80 0.31
CA LEU A 147 -4.06 19.97 1.21
C LEU A 147 -4.58 18.63 1.76
N LEU A 148 -4.69 17.61 0.91
CA LEU A 148 -5.13 16.28 1.35
C LEU A 148 -4.12 15.65 2.32
N GLN A 149 -2.83 15.84 2.12
CA GLN A 149 -1.79 15.33 3.02
C GLN A 149 -1.81 15.96 4.42
N GLN A 150 -2.44 17.13 4.58
CA GLN A 150 -2.64 17.78 5.88
C GLN A 150 -3.80 17.19 6.67
N ASP A 151 -4.70 16.44 6.04
CA ASP A 151 -5.77 15.72 6.74
C ASP A 151 -5.17 14.50 7.46
N GLU A 152 -5.09 14.57 8.77
CA GLU A 152 -4.48 13.53 9.62
C GLU A 152 -5.23 12.19 9.58
N ARG A 153 -6.45 12.16 9.02
CA ARG A 153 -7.20 10.91 8.78
C ARG A 153 -6.72 10.18 7.54
N VAL A 154 -5.97 10.85 6.65
CA VAL A 154 -5.69 10.34 5.32
C VAL A 154 -4.28 9.78 5.20
N LEU A 155 -4.18 8.50 4.84
CA LEU A 155 -2.94 7.90 4.39
C LEU A 155 -2.87 8.01 2.86
N CYS A 156 -2.03 8.94 2.39
CA CYS A 156 -1.83 9.22 0.98
C CYS A 156 -0.81 8.23 0.37
N LEU A 157 -1.21 7.54 -0.71
CA LEU A 157 -0.37 6.64 -1.50
C LEU A 157 -0.20 7.14 -2.93
N GLY A 158 1.02 7.17 -3.39
CA GLY A 158 1.40 7.48 -4.75
C GLY A 158 1.08 8.91 -5.22
N PRO A 159 1.11 9.14 -6.53
CA PRO A 159 1.22 8.12 -7.60
C PRO A 159 2.63 7.57 -7.73
N GLU A 160 2.71 6.34 -8.18
CA GLU A 160 3.96 5.63 -8.40
C GLU A 160 4.54 5.92 -9.80
N PRO A 161 5.87 5.87 -9.96
CA PRO A 161 6.51 5.97 -11.26
C PRO A 161 6.27 4.72 -12.11
N GLY A 162 6.38 4.85 -13.43
CA GLY A 162 6.35 3.73 -14.37
C GLY A 162 5.67 4.04 -15.69
N LEU A 163 5.47 3.02 -16.51
CA LEU A 163 4.77 3.14 -17.78
C LEU A 163 3.26 3.37 -17.52
N LEU A 164 2.73 4.44 -18.12
CA LEU A 164 1.33 4.83 -18.04
C LEU A 164 0.55 4.30 -19.24
N ALA A 165 -0.77 4.26 -19.14
CA ALA A 165 -1.66 3.87 -20.25
C ALA A 165 -1.60 4.80 -21.49
N CYS A 166 -0.90 5.93 -21.41
CA CYS A 166 -0.63 6.84 -22.51
C CYS A 166 0.79 6.67 -23.09
N ASP A 167 1.45 5.53 -22.85
CA ASP A 167 2.80 5.18 -23.31
C ASP A 167 3.91 6.13 -22.83
N ARG A 168 3.65 6.92 -21.81
CA ARG A 168 4.66 7.77 -21.15
C ARG A 168 5.17 7.11 -19.88
N ILE A 169 6.46 7.25 -19.64
CA ILE A 169 7.09 6.88 -18.37
C ILE A 169 7.11 8.10 -17.46
N GLY A 170 6.63 7.96 -16.22
CA GLY A 170 6.61 9.03 -15.23
C GLY A 170 5.73 8.69 -14.04
N GLU A 171 5.61 9.63 -13.10
CA GLU A 171 4.70 9.51 -11.96
C GLU A 171 3.25 9.65 -12.43
N GLY A 172 2.38 8.76 -12.00
CA GLY A 172 0.96 8.79 -12.38
C GLY A 172 0.21 7.49 -12.15
N ARG A 173 0.92 6.38 -11.90
CA ARG A 173 0.32 5.07 -11.64
C ARG A 173 -0.31 5.02 -10.24
N MET A 174 -1.46 4.37 -10.14
CA MET A 174 -1.99 4.00 -8.83
C MET A 174 -1.04 3.00 -8.16
N ALA A 175 -0.81 3.18 -6.86
CA ALA A 175 -0.14 2.20 -6.03
C ALA A 175 -0.73 0.80 -6.26
N ASP A 176 0.12 -0.22 -6.20
CA ASP A 176 -0.33 -1.60 -6.46
C ASP A 176 -1.36 -2.04 -5.41
N PRO A 177 -2.37 -2.84 -5.78
CA PRO A 177 -3.34 -3.38 -4.84
C PRO A 177 -2.72 -4.07 -3.61
N ALA A 178 -1.55 -4.70 -3.75
CA ALA A 178 -0.85 -5.34 -2.63
C ALA A 178 -0.30 -4.31 -1.64
N LEU A 179 0.22 -3.17 -2.12
CA LEU A 179 0.65 -2.07 -1.26
C LEU A 179 -0.54 -1.37 -0.59
N ILE A 180 -1.64 -1.15 -1.33
CA ILE A 180 -2.87 -0.58 -0.78
C ILE A 180 -3.42 -1.49 0.34
N GLN A 181 -3.43 -2.81 0.15
CA GLN A 181 -3.84 -3.76 1.20
C GLN A 181 -2.95 -3.66 2.45
N LEU A 182 -1.64 -3.52 2.27
CA LEU A 182 -0.71 -3.33 3.38
C LEU A 182 -0.98 -2.01 4.12
N ALA A 183 -1.26 -0.93 3.41
CA ALA A 183 -1.63 0.36 3.98
C ALA A 183 -2.95 0.30 4.77
N VAL A 184 -3.95 -0.44 4.27
CA VAL A 184 -5.21 -0.71 4.99
C VAL A 184 -4.95 -1.44 6.31
N LEU A 185 -4.12 -2.49 6.30
CA LEU A 185 -3.74 -3.21 7.51
C LEU A 185 -3.05 -2.28 8.52
N HIS A 186 -2.12 -1.45 8.05
CA HIS A 186 -1.43 -0.47 8.89
C HIS A 186 -2.42 0.54 9.52
N ALA A 187 -3.27 1.17 8.71
CA ALA A 187 -4.21 2.18 9.19
C ALA A 187 -5.21 1.62 10.23
N LEU A 188 -5.67 0.37 10.05
CA LEU A 188 -6.57 -0.28 11.00
C LEU A 188 -5.89 -0.69 12.32
N GLN A 189 -4.59 -0.97 12.33
CA GLN A 189 -3.84 -1.29 13.55
C GLN A 189 -3.67 -0.10 14.48
N GLN A 190 -3.82 1.12 13.99
CA GLN A 190 -3.75 2.33 14.81
C GLN A 190 -5.00 2.54 15.70
N GLY A 191 -5.96 1.64 15.62
CA GLY A 191 -7.18 1.59 16.42
C GLY A 191 -8.40 2.08 15.65
N SER A 192 -9.49 1.32 15.70
CA SER A 192 -10.75 1.64 15.02
C SER A 192 -11.45 2.92 15.54
N GLN A 193 -10.98 3.46 16.68
CA GLN A 193 -11.41 4.72 17.25
C GLN A 193 -10.44 5.88 17.00
N ALA A 194 -9.26 5.62 16.43
CA ALA A 194 -8.33 6.68 16.09
C ALA A 194 -8.88 7.46 14.88
N ARG A 195 -9.32 8.68 15.12
CA ARG A 195 -9.71 9.63 14.06
C ARG A 195 -8.50 10.15 13.29
N GLN A 196 -7.28 9.96 13.81
CA GLN A 196 -6.04 10.49 13.28
C GLN A 196 -4.99 9.38 13.14
N LEU A 197 -4.31 9.35 12.02
CA LEU A 197 -3.16 8.47 11.80
C LEU A 197 -1.93 9.08 12.49
N ARG A 198 -1.22 8.27 13.24
CA ARG A 198 -0.03 8.74 13.97
C ARG A 198 1.09 9.10 12.99
N ARG A 199 1.66 10.30 13.16
CA ARG A 199 2.87 10.77 12.46
C ARG A 199 4.01 11.05 13.46
N ASP A 200 4.10 10.23 14.48
CA ASP A 200 5.01 10.36 15.61
C ASP A 200 6.48 10.03 15.28
N TRP A 201 6.77 9.65 14.03
CA TRP A 201 8.10 9.49 13.48
C TRP A 201 8.51 10.61 12.51
N SER A 202 7.72 11.66 12.39
CA SER A 202 8.08 12.81 11.55
C SER A 202 9.40 13.44 11.99
N GLY A 203 10.27 13.73 11.02
CA GLY A 203 11.60 14.28 11.26
C GLY A 203 12.63 13.27 11.76
N ARG A 204 12.27 11.99 11.93
CA ARG A 204 13.19 10.90 12.33
C ARG A 204 13.59 10.04 11.15
N SER A 205 14.72 9.38 11.29
CA SER A 205 15.30 8.44 10.33
C SER A 205 15.43 7.04 10.93
N LEU A 206 15.07 6.03 10.14
CA LEU A 206 15.15 4.62 10.53
C LEU A 206 15.90 3.83 9.48
N LEU A 207 16.92 3.09 9.90
CA LEU A 207 17.59 2.09 9.08
C LEU A 207 17.05 0.70 9.44
N VAL A 208 16.56 -0.05 8.46
CA VAL A 208 15.99 -1.38 8.67
C VAL A 208 16.79 -2.41 7.88
N THR A 209 17.10 -3.55 8.50
CA THR A 209 17.60 -4.71 7.75
C THR A 209 16.47 -5.73 7.57
N ALA A 210 16.39 -6.39 6.39
CA ALA A 210 15.34 -7.34 6.07
C ALA A 210 15.81 -8.51 5.20
N GLY A 211 15.06 -9.59 5.23
CA GLY A 211 15.34 -10.77 4.40
C GLY A 211 16.49 -11.63 4.91
N PRO A 212 16.79 -12.72 4.20
CA PRO A 212 17.96 -13.56 4.51
C PRO A 212 19.19 -12.97 3.86
N THR A 213 20.39 -13.33 4.36
CA THR A 213 21.62 -13.27 3.56
C THR A 213 21.87 -14.61 2.89
N VAL A 214 22.66 -14.56 1.82
CA VAL A 214 23.01 -15.73 1.00
C VAL A 214 24.52 -15.84 0.94
N GLU A 215 25.05 -16.98 1.42
CA GLU A 215 26.48 -17.28 1.39
C GLU A 215 26.77 -18.26 0.27
N ALA A 216 27.64 -17.88 -0.66
CA ALA A 216 28.04 -18.74 -1.77
C ALA A 216 28.92 -19.89 -1.26
N LEU A 217 28.59 -21.12 -1.64
CA LEU A 217 29.44 -22.32 -1.42
C LEU A 217 30.31 -22.58 -2.66
N ASP A 218 29.73 -22.40 -3.85
CA ASP A 218 30.37 -22.47 -5.16
C ASP A 218 29.48 -21.72 -6.17
N PRO A 219 29.81 -21.63 -7.46
CA PRO A 219 29.00 -20.92 -8.46
C PRO A 219 27.58 -21.45 -8.64
N ALA A 220 27.24 -22.62 -8.13
CA ALA A 220 25.93 -23.25 -8.31
C ALA A 220 25.15 -23.47 -6.99
N ARG A 221 25.80 -23.34 -5.84
CA ARG A 221 25.18 -23.64 -4.54
C ARG A 221 25.40 -22.51 -3.55
N THR A 222 24.36 -22.22 -2.83
CA THR A 222 24.34 -21.20 -1.78
C THR A 222 23.78 -21.77 -0.48
N MET A 223 24.07 -21.10 0.63
CA MET A 223 23.49 -21.36 1.95
C MET A 223 22.76 -20.09 2.38
N SER A 224 21.52 -20.23 2.86
CA SER A 224 20.68 -19.12 3.29
C SER A 224 19.65 -19.55 4.32
N ASN A 225 19.18 -18.62 5.10
CA ASN A 225 18.09 -18.82 6.05
C ASN A 225 16.73 -18.78 5.35
N ARG A 226 15.72 -19.47 5.94
CA ARG A 226 14.33 -19.40 5.45
C ARG A 226 13.64 -18.13 5.97
N SER A 227 13.87 -17.01 5.31
CA SER A 227 13.22 -15.75 5.62
C SER A 227 12.62 -15.15 4.35
N SER A 228 11.39 -14.65 4.44
CA SER A 228 10.76 -13.91 3.35
C SER A 228 11.10 -12.41 3.36
N GLY A 229 11.68 -11.90 4.46
CA GLY A 229 11.89 -10.47 4.68
C GLY A 229 10.64 -9.68 5.10
N ARG A 230 9.49 -10.37 5.21
CA ARG A 230 8.18 -9.74 5.42
C ARG A 230 8.14 -8.81 6.62
N MET A 231 8.69 -9.22 7.76
CA MET A 231 8.64 -8.42 8.99
C MET A 231 9.41 -7.10 8.83
N GLY A 232 10.63 -7.13 8.30
CA GLY A 232 11.45 -5.93 8.10
C GLY A 232 10.81 -4.95 7.11
N VAL A 233 10.28 -5.46 5.98
CA VAL A 233 9.59 -4.60 4.99
C VAL A 233 8.31 -3.99 5.56
N MET A 234 7.50 -4.74 6.31
CA MET A 234 6.31 -4.20 6.98
C MET A 234 6.66 -3.14 8.01
N LEU A 235 7.75 -3.35 8.77
CA LEU A 235 8.25 -2.37 9.73
C LEU A 235 8.72 -1.09 9.03
N ALA A 236 9.47 -1.22 7.94
CA ALA A 236 9.93 -0.11 7.12
C ALA A 236 8.76 0.72 6.56
N GLN A 237 7.75 0.06 5.98
CA GLN A 237 6.54 0.75 5.49
C GLN A 237 5.75 1.41 6.63
N ALA A 238 5.59 0.73 7.76
CA ALA A 238 4.87 1.29 8.91
C ALA A 238 5.56 2.55 9.44
N ALA A 239 6.89 2.55 9.54
CA ALA A 239 7.67 3.72 9.96
C ALA A 239 7.56 4.86 8.95
N ARG A 240 7.66 4.57 7.64
CA ARG A 240 7.48 5.54 6.56
C ARG A 240 6.10 6.22 6.62
N TRP A 241 5.04 5.44 6.80
CA TRP A 241 3.68 5.99 6.91
C TRP A 241 3.45 6.78 8.19
N ARG A 242 4.27 6.58 9.23
CA ARG A 242 4.31 7.40 10.43
C ARG A 242 5.23 8.62 10.30
N GLY A 243 5.77 8.88 9.10
CA GLY A 243 6.55 10.08 8.76
C GLY A 243 8.07 9.92 8.85
N ALA A 244 8.60 8.72 9.12
CA ALA A 244 10.05 8.50 9.13
C ALA A 244 10.66 8.56 7.72
N ARG A 245 11.90 9.02 7.63
CA ARG A 245 12.79 8.68 6.51
C ARG A 245 13.33 7.27 6.75
N VAL A 246 13.14 6.36 5.79
CA VAL A 246 13.49 4.96 5.97
C VAL A 246 14.44 4.50 4.88
N ASP A 247 15.58 3.97 5.28
CA ASP A 247 16.51 3.21 4.46
C ASP A 247 16.36 1.72 4.79
N LEU A 248 16.22 0.87 3.75
CA LEU A 248 16.02 -0.56 3.87
C LEU A 248 17.17 -1.33 3.22
N ILE A 249 18.03 -1.93 4.04
CA ILE A 249 19.04 -2.90 3.56
C ILE A 249 18.38 -4.28 3.53
N HIS A 250 18.38 -4.94 2.37
CA HIS A 250 17.73 -6.25 2.30
C HIS A 250 18.48 -7.26 1.46
N GLY A 251 18.46 -8.51 1.91
CA GLY A 251 18.81 -9.67 1.10
C GLY A 251 17.69 -10.02 0.11
N PRO A 252 17.73 -11.19 -0.53
CA PRO A 252 16.66 -11.65 -1.43
C PRO A 252 15.33 -11.73 -0.70
N LEU A 253 14.28 -11.09 -1.26
CA LEU A 253 12.96 -11.04 -0.67
C LEU A 253 12.00 -11.99 -1.38
N GLN A 254 11.05 -12.57 -0.63
CA GLN A 254 9.95 -13.37 -1.15
C GLN A 254 8.62 -12.65 -0.89
N LEU A 255 8.48 -11.46 -1.47
CA LEU A 255 7.37 -10.53 -1.28
C LEU A 255 6.97 -9.91 -2.62
N PRO A 256 5.75 -9.37 -2.74
CA PRO A 256 5.43 -8.51 -3.88
C PRO A 256 6.37 -7.31 -3.94
N ASP A 257 6.98 -7.05 -5.09
CA ASP A 257 7.90 -5.92 -5.31
C ASP A 257 7.25 -4.58 -4.94
N ALA A 258 5.94 -4.47 -5.14
CA ALA A 258 5.15 -3.31 -4.76
C ALA A 258 5.24 -2.93 -3.27
N TRP A 259 5.61 -3.87 -2.40
CA TRP A 259 5.79 -3.56 -0.98
C TRP A 259 7.05 -2.73 -0.70
N LEU A 260 7.95 -2.63 -1.66
CA LEU A 260 9.15 -1.79 -1.59
C LEU A 260 8.93 -0.37 -2.10
N GLU A 261 7.78 -0.12 -2.75
CA GLU A 261 7.47 1.20 -3.30
C GLU A 261 7.54 2.29 -2.23
N GLY A 262 8.25 3.37 -2.55
CA GLY A 262 8.47 4.52 -1.67
C GLY A 262 9.50 4.31 -0.55
N LEU A 263 10.19 3.17 -0.49
CA LEU A 263 11.34 2.93 0.39
C LEU A 263 12.65 3.21 -0.36
N CYS A 264 13.65 3.70 0.35
CA CYS A 264 15.03 3.75 -0.15
C CYS A 264 15.68 2.38 0.08
N CYS A 265 15.78 1.57 -0.98
CA CYS A 265 16.24 0.18 -0.88
C CYS A 265 17.71 0.04 -1.24
N HIS A 266 18.43 -0.73 -0.44
CA HIS A 266 19.84 -1.11 -0.60
C HIS A 266 19.94 -2.64 -0.66
N PRO A 267 19.83 -3.25 -1.86
CA PRO A 267 19.89 -4.69 -2.00
C PRO A 267 21.32 -5.19 -1.76
N VAL A 268 21.44 -6.27 -0.98
CA VAL A 268 22.69 -6.95 -0.67
C VAL A 268 22.51 -8.46 -0.80
N GLU A 269 23.60 -9.21 -0.87
CA GLU A 269 23.52 -10.67 -0.98
C GLU A 269 24.06 -11.34 0.28
N SER A 270 25.32 -11.07 0.66
CA SER A 270 25.98 -11.74 1.76
C SER A 270 25.85 -11.00 3.10
N ALA A 271 26.15 -11.70 4.20
CA ALA A 271 26.25 -11.11 5.54
C ALA A 271 27.29 -9.98 5.57
N GLN A 272 28.41 -10.16 4.90
CA GLN A 272 29.47 -9.14 4.83
C GLN A 272 29.02 -7.89 4.06
N ALA A 273 28.28 -8.06 2.96
CA ALA A 273 27.73 -6.93 2.21
C ALA A 273 26.67 -6.17 3.04
N MET A 274 25.85 -6.90 3.81
CA MET A 274 24.87 -6.30 4.71
C MET A 274 25.54 -5.53 5.84
N GLU A 275 26.60 -6.06 6.42
CA GLU A 275 27.40 -5.40 7.45
C GLU A 275 28.04 -4.11 6.93
N SER A 276 28.67 -4.16 5.74
CA SER A 276 29.28 -2.98 5.12
C SER A 276 28.23 -1.90 4.86
N ALA A 277 27.09 -2.25 4.26
CA ALA A 277 25.99 -1.30 4.01
C ALA A 277 25.43 -0.72 5.33
N LEU A 278 25.36 -1.53 6.39
CA LEU A 278 24.90 -1.07 7.70
C LEU A 278 25.89 -0.04 8.29
N ILE A 279 27.18 -0.31 8.23
CA ILE A 279 28.24 0.60 8.72
C ILE A 279 28.20 1.93 7.96
N ASP A 280 28.01 1.89 6.63
CA ASP A 280 28.00 3.07 5.78
C ASP A 280 26.74 3.94 6.01
N LEU A 281 25.58 3.34 6.26
CA LEU A 281 24.30 4.04 6.38
C LEU A 281 23.92 4.38 7.83
N GLN A 282 24.50 3.72 8.83
CA GLN A 282 24.20 3.95 10.24
C GLN A 282 24.53 5.36 10.75
N PRO A 283 25.59 6.06 10.28
CA PRO A 283 25.88 7.39 10.79
C PRO A 283 24.72 8.36 10.51
N GLY A 284 24.22 8.98 11.58
CA GLY A 284 23.18 10.03 11.48
C GLY A 284 21.74 9.51 11.37
N VAL A 285 21.49 8.21 11.58
CA VAL A 285 20.12 7.72 11.76
C VAL A 285 19.71 7.71 13.23
N ASP A 286 18.42 7.98 13.51
CA ASP A 286 17.91 8.03 14.88
C ASP A 286 17.71 6.62 15.48
N ALA A 287 17.46 5.62 14.64
CA ALA A 287 17.28 4.26 15.09
C ALA A 287 17.66 3.23 14.01
N VAL A 288 18.04 2.02 14.47
CA VAL A 288 18.33 0.87 13.62
C VAL A 288 17.45 -0.30 14.05
N ALA A 289 16.76 -0.93 13.11
CA ALA A 289 15.96 -2.15 13.35
C ALA A 289 16.57 -3.34 12.61
N MET A 290 17.16 -4.26 13.37
CA MET A 290 17.80 -5.48 12.86
C MET A 290 16.76 -6.59 12.71
N ALA A 291 16.11 -6.70 11.53
CA ALA A 291 15.09 -7.72 11.26
C ALA A 291 15.49 -8.73 10.16
N ALA A 292 16.73 -8.64 9.68
CA ALA A 292 17.28 -9.61 8.73
C ALA A 292 17.58 -10.96 9.40
N ALA A 293 17.45 -12.03 8.64
CA ALA A 293 17.90 -13.37 9.01
C ALA A 293 19.30 -13.61 8.43
N VAL A 294 20.32 -13.05 9.09
CA VAL A 294 21.71 -13.16 8.66
C VAL A 294 22.20 -14.60 8.83
N ALA A 295 22.98 -15.09 7.86
CA ALA A 295 23.59 -16.43 7.93
C ALA A 295 24.70 -16.46 8.98
N ASP A 296 24.58 -17.39 9.95
CA ASP A 296 25.57 -17.57 11.01
C ASP A 296 26.82 -18.35 10.54
N LEU A 297 26.71 -19.00 9.39
CA LEU A 297 27.74 -19.88 8.85
C LEU A 297 28.14 -19.44 7.44
N ARG A 298 29.42 -19.51 7.16
CA ARG A 298 30.00 -19.39 5.83
C ARG A 298 31.08 -20.45 5.61
N ARG A 299 31.33 -20.79 4.36
CA ARG A 299 32.39 -21.74 4.02
C ARG A 299 33.75 -21.17 4.45
N ARG A 300 34.53 -21.96 5.19
CA ARG A 300 35.92 -21.61 5.54
C ARG A 300 36.76 -21.47 4.26
N GLY A 301 37.43 -20.35 4.08
CA GLY A 301 38.24 -20.04 2.89
C GLY A 301 37.45 -19.45 1.71
N GLY A 302 36.17 -19.04 1.91
CA GLY A 302 35.32 -18.44 0.87
C GLY A 302 34.65 -19.46 -0.04
N ALA A 303 33.94 -18.97 -1.07
CA ALA A 303 33.29 -19.80 -2.08
C ALA A 303 34.36 -20.54 -2.94
N LEU A 304 34.02 -21.75 -3.37
CA LEU A 304 34.88 -22.48 -4.36
C LEU A 304 34.75 -21.77 -5.71
N PRO A 305 35.85 -21.68 -6.49
CA PRO A 305 35.83 -21.09 -7.83
C PRO A 305 35.03 -21.95 -8.83
N GLU A 306 34.93 -23.25 -8.57
CA GLU A 306 34.21 -24.19 -9.43
C GLU A 306 33.36 -25.15 -8.61
N LYS A 307 32.28 -25.64 -9.23
CA LYS A 307 31.44 -26.66 -8.60
C LYS A 307 32.21 -27.97 -8.49
N PRO A 308 32.34 -28.56 -7.28
CA PRO A 308 32.99 -29.86 -7.12
C PRO A 308 32.32 -30.93 -7.99
N ALA A 309 33.15 -31.80 -8.61
CA ALA A 309 32.66 -32.97 -9.32
C ALA A 309 31.82 -33.84 -8.35
N LYS A 310 30.80 -34.50 -8.89
CA LYS A 310 30.04 -35.48 -8.10
C LYS A 310 31.02 -36.60 -7.74
N ALA A 311 31.08 -36.91 -6.42
CA ALA A 311 31.75 -38.14 -6.01
C ALA A 311 31.00 -39.32 -6.68
N ALA A 312 31.80 -40.21 -7.33
CA ALA A 312 31.27 -41.42 -7.99
C ALA A 312 30.64 -42.37 -6.97
#